data_1e4dafdd80519f488b63e47f570f8095
#
_entry.id   1e4dafdd80519f488b63e47f570f8095
#
_cell.length_a   1.000
_cell.length_b   1.000
_cell.length_c   1.000
_cell.angle_alpha   90.00
_cell.angle_beta   90.00
_cell.angle_gamma   90.00
#
_symmetry.space_group_name_H-M   'P 1'
#
loop_
_entity.id
_entity.type
_entity.pdbx_description
1 polymer ?
#
loop_
_entity_poly.entity_id
_entity_poly.type
_entity_poly.pdbx_seq_one_letter_code
_entity_poly.pdbx_strand_id
1 'polypeptide(L)'
;MNILKVKTLICFQNQKEQWNVTNLAVTLGEEKYAVSRVLTVLEKEGLIDKSNRRKPILTKKGKMAAEAYSQKVELVIGHLLSTGVSQEVAREDAVTIASYCKEETLEALKKEEIAKRVKYGFREGMEFDGERLSRRYPDGNYPIPFTIFQKELHREHEVSVWNERFENPCILNIQNKNGKLYLRMLEEYREYEFVYWDGQAWCEMERQGKLLAFRADKIRFQSIAGEKGRMLSGRIWIQIFDGDDAKELLFAVYIA
;
A
#
# COMPACT_ATOMS: atom_id res chain seq x y z
N MET A 1 -21.12 -9.37 3.67
CA MET A 1 -21.48 -10.30 2.57
C MET A 1 -21.20 -11.72 3.03
N ASN A 2 -21.91 -12.75 2.58
CA ASN A 2 -21.72 -14.14 3.03
C ASN A 2 -20.47 -14.75 2.32
N ILE A 3 -19.55 -15.37 3.07
CA ILE A 3 -18.33 -16.03 2.57
C ILE A 3 -18.66 -17.06 1.46
N LEU A 4 -19.69 -17.86 1.65
CA LEU A 4 -20.11 -18.85 0.66
C LEU A 4 -20.47 -18.22 -0.69
N LYS A 5 -21.04 -17.01 -0.69
CA LYS A 5 -21.33 -16.24 -1.91
C LYS A 5 -20.04 -15.86 -2.65
N VAL A 6 -19.01 -15.39 -1.92
CA VAL A 6 -17.71 -15.06 -2.51
C VAL A 6 -17.01 -16.30 -3.06
N LYS A 7 -16.94 -17.38 -2.26
CA LYS A 7 -16.38 -18.66 -2.69
C LYS A 7 -17.07 -19.16 -3.97
N THR A 8 -18.40 -19.08 -4.02
CA THR A 8 -19.18 -19.49 -5.19
C THR A 8 -18.84 -18.66 -6.44
N LEU A 9 -18.75 -17.33 -6.32
CA LEU A 9 -18.37 -16.44 -7.44
C LEU A 9 -16.96 -16.76 -7.97
N ILE A 10 -16.01 -17.02 -7.08
CA ILE A 10 -14.63 -17.38 -7.46
C ILE A 10 -14.60 -18.74 -8.17
N CYS A 11 -15.38 -19.73 -7.73
CA CYS A 11 -15.48 -21.00 -8.45
C CYS A 11 -15.93 -20.80 -9.90
N PHE A 12 -16.94 -19.96 -10.13
CA PHE A 12 -17.44 -19.68 -11.49
C PHE A 12 -16.42 -18.98 -12.39
N GLN A 13 -15.44 -18.26 -11.84
CA GLN A 13 -14.37 -17.63 -12.62
C GLN A 13 -13.45 -18.69 -13.24
N ASN A 14 -13.29 -19.82 -12.58
CA ASN A 14 -12.52 -20.96 -13.07
C ASN A 14 -13.31 -21.70 -14.18
N GLN A 15 -13.22 -21.19 -15.42
CA GLN A 15 -14.00 -21.63 -16.58
C GLN A 15 -13.76 -23.08 -17.05
N LYS A 16 -12.86 -23.82 -16.40
CA LYS A 16 -12.52 -25.20 -16.78
C LYS A 16 -13.62 -26.22 -16.44
N GLU A 17 -14.57 -25.87 -15.57
CA GLU A 17 -15.59 -26.73 -15.09
C GLU A 17 -17.00 -26.16 -15.32
N GLN A 18 -17.96 -27.04 -15.63
CA GLN A 18 -19.37 -26.66 -15.68
C GLN A 18 -19.96 -26.77 -14.27
N TRP A 19 -20.19 -25.62 -13.65
CA TRP A 19 -20.72 -25.57 -12.30
C TRP A 19 -22.23 -25.87 -12.23
N ASN A 20 -22.62 -26.69 -11.26
CA ASN A 20 -23.99 -26.91 -10.85
C ASN A 20 -24.05 -27.02 -9.32
N VAL A 21 -25.25 -27.13 -8.75
CA VAL A 21 -25.43 -27.20 -7.28
C VAL A 21 -24.62 -28.34 -6.67
N THR A 22 -24.56 -29.48 -7.33
CA THR A 22 -23.94 -30.69 -6.77
C THR A 22 -22.43 -30.61 -6.73
N ASN A 23 -21.80 -30.23 -7.86
CA ASN A 23 -20.33 -30.11 -7.88
C ASN A 23 -19.83 -28.91 -7.09
N LEU A 24 -20.57 -27.78 -7.08
CA LEU A 24 -20.25 -26.66 -6.17
C LEU A 24 -20.31 -27.09 -4.70
N ALA A 25 -21.33 -27.83 -4.29
CA ALA A 25 -21.47 -28.30 -2.91
C ALA A 25 -20.26 -29.16 -2.49
N VAL A 26 -19.86 -30.10 -3.37
CA VAL A 26 -18.68 -30.94 -3.12
C VAL A 26 -17.39 -30.11 -3.05
N THR A 27 -17.16 -29.22 -4.03
CA THR A 27 -15.95 -28.41 -4.11
C THR A 27 -15.79 -27.43 -2.93
N LEU A 28 -16.92 -26.88 -2.46
CA LEU A 28 -16.94 -25.93 -1.37
C LEU A 28 -17.04 -26.56 0.03
N GLY A 29 -17.26 -27.87 0.11
CA GLY A 29 -17.51 -28.59 1.38
C GLY A 29 -18.80 -28.16 2.07
N GLU A 30 -19.84 -27.83 1.28
CA GLU A 30 -21.08 -27.23 1.78
C GLU A 30 -22.31 -28.08 1.41
N GLU A 31 -23.39 -27.91 2.16
CA GLU A 31 -24.64 -28.58 1.84
C GLU A 31 -25.26 -28.06 0.53
N LYS A 32 -25.85 -28.95 -0.26
CA LYS A 32 -26.55 -28.58 -1.51
C LYS A 32 -27.61 -27.52 -1.31
N TYR A 33 -28.29 -27.53 -0.16
CA TYR A 33 -29.32 -26.55 0.17
C TYR A 33 -28.71 -25.16 0.35
N ALA A 34 -27.59 -25.04 1.06
CA ALA A 34 -26.87 -23.79 1.27
C ALA A 34 -26.41 -23.19 -0.07
N VAL A 35 -25.79 -24.02 -0.92
CA VAL A 35 -25.35 -23.62 -2.27
C VAL A 35 -26.54 -23.18 -3.14
N SER A 36 -27.64 -23.93 -3.12
CA SER A 36 -28.85 -23.58 -3.88
C SER A 36 -29.41 -22.21 -3.49
N ARG A 37 -29.43 -21.89 -2.17
CA ARG A 37 -29.87 -20.60 -1.66
C ARG A 37 -28.94 -19.49 -2.15
N VAL A 38 -27.61 -19.71 -2.09
CA VAL A 38 -26.61 -18.72 -2.57
C VAL A 38 -26.79 -18.47 -4.07
N LEU A 39 -26.94 -19.50 -4.88
CA LEU A 39 -27.21 -19.35 -6.32
C LEU A 39 -28.48 -18.55 -6.58
N THR A 40 -29.54 -18.75 -5.78
CA THR A 40 -30.75 -17.94 -5.91
C THR A 40 -30.55 -16.48 -5.54
N VAL A 41 -29.73 -16.20 -4.52
CA VAL A 41 -29.35 -14.81 -4.16
C VAL A 41 -28.53 -14.17 -5.28
N LEU A 42 -27.51 -14.86 -5.81
CA LEU A 42 -26.67 -14.38 -6.90
C LEU A 42 -27.49 -14.10 -8.18
N GLU A 43 -28.51 -14.92 -8.47
CA GLU A 43 -29.44 -14.70 -9.58
C GLU A 43 -30.27 -13.43 -9.36
N LYS A 44 -30.86 -13.25 -8.16
CA LYS A 44 -31.64 -12.04 -7.82
C LYS A 44 -30.80 -10.75 -7.89
N GLU A 45 -29.51 -10.85 -7.60
CA GLU A 45 -28.57 -9.72 -7.74
C GLU A 45 -28.08 -9.50 -9.18
N GLY A 46 -28.50 -10.36 -10.11
CA GLY A 46 -28.10 -10.31 -11.52
C GLY A 46 -26.63 -10.68 -11.75
N LEU A 47 -26.03 -11.46 -10.84
CA LEU A 47 -24.63 -11.90 -10.97
C LEU A 47 -24.50 -13.23 -11.72
N ILE A 48 -25.52 -14.10 -11.66
CA ILE A 48 -25.58 -15.32 -12.45
C ILE A 48 -26.88 -15.39 -13.25
N ASP A 49 -26.82 -16.11 -14.37
CA ASP A 49 -27.97 -16.51 -15.17
C ASP A 49 -28.23 -17.99 -14.91
N LYS A 50 -29.45 -18.30 -14.46
CA LYS A 50 -29.97 -19.66 -14.23
C LYS A 50 -31.03 -20.07 -15.22
N SER A 51 -31.11 -19.44 -16.40
CA SER A 51 -32.03 -19.87 -17.49
C SER A 51 -31.87 -21.35 -17.77
N ASN A 52 -30.62 -21.84 -17.69
CA ASN A 52 -30.36 -23.27 -17.60
C ASN A 52 -30.00 -23.65 -16.15
N ARG A 53 -30.99 -24.21 -15.43
CA ARG A 53 -30.80 -24.63 -14.01
C ARG A 53 -29.69 -25.65 -13.80
N ARG A 54 -29.32 -26.44 -14.82
CA ARG A 54 -28.24 -27.42 -14.76
C ARG A 54 -26.86 -26.81 -15.05
N LYS A 55 -26.83 -25.63 -15.67
CA LYS A 55 -25.61 -24.96 -16.11
C LYS A 55 -25.72 -23.46 -15.87
N PRO A 56 -25.81 -22.99 -14.61
CA PRO A 56 -25.76 -21.55 -14.34
C PRO A 56 -24.42 -20.96 -14.81
N ILE A 57 -24.46 -19.72 -15.27
CA ILE A 57 -23.30 -19.02 -15.78
C ILE A 57 -23.20 -17.61 -15.19
N LEU A 58 -22.00 -17.02 -15.11
CA LEU A 58 -21.83 -15.65 -14.72
C LEU A 58 -22.38 -14.70 -15.80
N THR A 59 -23.17 -13.72 -15.39
CA THR A 59 -23.48 -12.55 -16.23
C THR A 59 -22.24 -11.66 -16.40
N LYS A 60 -22.32 -10.63 -17.26
CA LYS A 60 -21.24 -9.62 -17.36
C LYS A 60 -20.94 -8.97 -15.99
N LYS A 61 -21.99 -8.61 -15.24
CA LYS A 61 -21.88 -8.07 -13.87
C LYS A 61 -21.25 -9.09 -12.91
N GLY A 62 -21.64 -10.36 -13.03
CA GLY A 62 -21.10 -11.46 -12.24
C GLY A 62 -19.61 -11.70 -12.49
N LYS A 63 -19.17 -11.65 -13.75
CA LYS A 63 -17.75 -11.77 -14.11
C LYS A 63 -16.91 -10.66 -13.49
N MET A 64 -17.37 -9.40 -13.58
CA MET A 64 -16.70 -8.27 -12.94
C MET A 64 -16.63 -8.42 -11.41
N ALA A 65 -17.70 -8.87 -10.77
CA ALA A 65 -17.71 -9.11 -9.33
C ALA A 65 -16.78 -10.25 -8.93
N ALA A 66 -16.79 -11.36 -9.64
CA ALA A 66 -15.91 -12.50 -9.39
C ALA A 66 -14.44 -12.11 -9.52
N GLU A 67 -14.08 -11.36 -10.58
CA GLU A 67 -12.73 -10.82 -10.80
C GLU A 67 -12.29 -9.93 -9.64
N ALA A 68 -13.13 -8.96 -9.24
CA ALA A 68 -12.82 -8.06 -8.13
C ALA A 68 -12.57 -8.81 -6.81
N TYR A 69 -13.37 -9.87 -6.52
CA TYR A 69 -13.14 -10.70 -5.33
C TYR A 69 -11.89 -11.55 -5.43
N SER A 70 -11.62 -12.14 -6.59
CA SER A 70 -10.39 -12.90 -6.79
C SER A 70 -9.15 -12.03 -6.54
N GLN A 71 -9.12 -10.82 -7.09
CA GLN A 71 -8.02 -9.89 -6.87
C GLN A 71 -7.83 -9.53 -5.38
N LYS A 72 -8.94 -9.33 -4.64
CA LYS A 72 -8.88 -9.08 -3.18
C LYS A 72 -8.34 -10.30 -2.42
N VAL A 73 -8.79 -11.48 -2.76
CA VAL A 73 -8.33 -12.74 -2.13
C VAL A 73 -6.85 -12.97 -2.42
N GLU A 74 -6.42 -12.83 -3.67
CA GLU A 74 -5.01 -12.96 -4.06
C GLU A 74 -4.10 -11.96 -3.34
N LEU A 75 -4.55 -10.71 -3.19
CA LEU A 75 -3.83 -9.70 -2.42
C LEU A 75 -3.62 -10.13 -0.97
N VAL A 76 -4.68 -10.64 -0.32
CA VAL A 76 -4.61 -11.08 1.08
C VAL A 76 -3.74 -12.34 1.20
N ILE A 77 -3.86 -13.31 0.27
CA ILE A 77 -2.97 -14.48 0.23
C ILE A 77 -1.51 -14.04 0.16
N GLY A 78 -1.17 -13.15 -0.78
CA GLY A 78 0.19 -12.63 -0.93
C GLY A 78 0.72 -11.99 0.35
N HIS A 79 -0.10 -11.18 1.02
CA HIS A 79 0.24 -10.56 2.30
C HIS A 79 0.50 -11.62 3.39
N LEU A 80 -0.44 -12.56 3.59
CA LEU A 80 -0.31 -13.61 4.63
C LEU A 80 0.93 -14.49 4.39
N LEU A 81 1.19 -14.90 3.14
CA LEU A 81 2.40 -15.65 2.81
C LEU A 81 3.67 -14.85 3.11
N SER A 82 3.68 -13.56 2.81
CA SER A 82 4.84 -12.69 3.06
C SER A 82 5.13 -12.46 4.55
N THR A 83 4.12 -12.67 5.42
CA THR A 83 4.26 -12.61 6.89
C THR A 83 4.55 -13.96 7.53
N GLY A 84 4.70 -15.03 6.73
CA GLY A 84 5.09 -16.35 7.20
C GLY A 84 3.93 -17.29 7.51
N VAL A 85 2.68 -16.93 7.17
CA VAL A 85 1.53 -17.83 7.27
C VAL A 85 1.67 -18.94 6.23
N SER A 86 1.34 -20.19 6.60
CA SER A 86 1.39 -21.33 5.67
C SER A 86 0.41 -21.16 4.50
N GLN A 87 0.73 -21.77 3.36
CA GLN A 87 -0.09 -21.64 2.14
C GLN A 87 -1.53 -22.13 2.34
N GLU A 88 -1.72 -23.19 3.13
CA GLU A 88 -3.03 -23.77 3.43
C GLU A 88 -3.89 -22.77 4.22
N VAL A 89 -3.38 -22.28 5.36
CA VAL A 89 -4.06 -21.31 6.22
C VAL A 89 -4.29 -19.99 5.49
N ALA A 90 -3.29 -19.51 4.72
CA ALA A 90 -3.43 -18.27 3.97
C ALA A 90 -4.57 -18.31 2.95
N ARG A 91 -4.78 -19.44 2.27
CA ARG A 91 -5.91 -19.61 1.33
C ARG A 91 -7.26 -19.67 2.03
N GLU A 92 -7.35 -20.30 3.19
CA GLU A 92 -8.59 -20.39 3.97
C GLU A 92 -8.98 -19.03 4.53
N ASP A 93 -8.04 -18.33 5.18
CA ASP A 93 -8.29 -17.06 5.85
C ASP A 93 -8.51 -15.92 4.87
N ALA A 94 -7.83 -15.92 3.72
CA ALA A 94 -7.89 -14.83 2.76
C ALA A 94 -9.30 -14.53 2.27
N VAL A 95 -10.13 -15.55 2.05
CA VAL A 95 -11.52 -15.34 1.60
C VAL A 95 -12.33 -14.65 2.69
N THR A 96 -12.11 -15.02 3.95
CA THR A 96 -12.78 -14.42 5.10
C THR A 96 -12.35 -12.95 5.24
N ILE A 97 -11.06 -12.69 5.25
CA ILE A 97 -10.49 -11.33 5.35
C ILE A 97 -10.98 -10.46 4.18
N ALA A 98 -10.85 -10.92 2.94
CA ALA A 98 -11.30 -10.19 1.75
C ALA A 98 -12.81 -9.91 1.73
N SER A 99 -13.62 -10.75 2.40
CA SER A 99 -15.07 -10.61 2.46
C SER A 99 -15.54 -9.62 3.51
N TYR A 100 -14.83 -9.46 4.62
CA TYR A 100 -15.27 -8.67 5.78
C TYR A 100 -14.42 -7.43 6.05
N CYS A 101 -13.19 -7.34 5.53
CA CYS A 101 -12.38 -6.14 5.63
C CYS A 101 -13.02 -4.97 4.88
N LYS A 102 -12.87 -3.78 5.44
CA LYS A 102 -13.20 -2.53 4.76
C LYS A 102 -12.26 -2.30 3.57
N GLU A 103 -12.75 -1.57 2.58
CA GLU A 103 -11.96 -1.24 1.38
C GLU A 103 -10.64 -0.53 1.74
N GLU A 104 -10.67 0.37 2.73
CA GLU A 104 -9.49 1.08 3.25
C GLU A 104 -8.38 0.12 3.70
N THR A 105 -8.73 -0.97 4.40
CA THR A 105 -7.77 -1.99 4.84
C THR A 105 -7.13 -2.71 3.64
N LEU A 106 -7.94 -3.07 2.65
CA LEU A 106 -7.45 -3.74 1.44
C LEU A 106 -6.56 -2.81 0.60
N GLU A 107 -6.89 -1.53 0.51
CA GLU A 107 -6.05 -0.54 -0.15
C GLU A 107 -4.71 -0.32 0.60
N ALA A 108 -4.71 -0.38 1.93
CA ALA A 108 -3.48 -0.33 2.71
C ALA A 108 -2.56 -1.53 2.42
N LEU A 109 -3.11 -2.76 2.40
CA LEU A 109 -2.38 -3.97 2.02
C LEU A 109 -1.81 -3.89 0.59
N LYS A 110 -2.59 -3.35 -0.34
CA LYS A 110 -2.14 -3.14 -1.72
C LYS A 110 -0.98 -2.16 -1.83
N LYS A 111 -1.02 -1.07 -1.06
CA LYS A 111 0.08 -0.09 -1.00
C LYS A 111 1.36 -0.71 -0.42
N GLU A 112 1.24 -1.52 0.62
CA GLU A 112 2.36 -2.27 1.19
C GLU A 112 2.98 -3.23 0.16
N GLU A 113 2.16 -3.98 -0.58
CA GLU A 113 2.64 -4.89 -1.63
C GLU A 113 3.35 -4.13 -2.76
N ILE A 114 2.84 -2.97 -3.15
CA ILE A 114 3.50 -2.07 -4.11
C ILE A 114 4.85 -1.62 -3.57
N ALA A 115 4.93 -1.17 -2.32
CA ALA A 115 6.16 -0.72 -1.68
C ALA A 115 7.21 -1.85 -1.63
N LYS A 116 6.80 -3.09 -1.26
CA LYS A 116 7.66 -4.28 -1.31
C LYS A 116 8.21 -4.53 -2.72
N ARG A 117 7.37 -4.50 -3.75
CA ARG A 117 7.78 -4.68 -5.14
C ARG A 117 8.76 -3.61 -5.60
N VAL A 118 8.51 -2.36 -5.27
CA VAL A 118 9.40 -1.24 -5.59
C VAL A 118 10.75 -1.43 -4.91
N LYS A 119 10.75 -1.75 -3.62
CA LYS A 119 11.94 -2.00 -2.81
C LYS A 119 12.85 -3.08 -3.42
N TYR A 120 12.29 -4.24 -3.75
CA TYR A 120 13.04 -5.32 -4.37
C TYR A 120 13.45 -5.07 -5.83
N GLY A 121 12.91 -4.05 -6.47
CA GLY A 121 13.32 -3.59 -7.79
C GLY A 121 14.68 -2.89 -7.82
N PHE A 122 15.25 -2.52 -6.67
CA PHE A 122 16.58 -1.92 -6.56
C PHE A 122 17.58 -2.96 -6.04
N ARG A 123 18.78 -3.02 -6.65
CA ARG A 123 19.84 -3.93 -6.19
C ARG A 123 20.43 -3.41 -4.87
N GLU A 124 20.92 -4.33 -4.06
CA GLU A 124 21.68 -4.01 -2.85
C GLU A 124 22.86 -3.09 -3.15
N GLY A 125 23.13 -2.14 -2.24
CA GLY A 125 24.21 -1.17 -2.39
C GLY A 125 23.94 -0.08 -3.44
N MET A 126 22.82 -0.16 -4.18
CA MET A 126 22.52 0.80 -5.23
C MET A 126 22.12 2.16 -4.64
N GLU A 127 22.77 3.21 -5.14
CA GLU A 127 22.39 4.60 -4.89
C GLU A 127 21.57 5.15 -6.07
N PHE A 128 20.54 5.95 -5.76
CA PHE A 128 19.65 6.54 -6.75
C PHE A 128 18.90 7.74 -6.17
N ASP A 129 18.27 8.53 -7.02
CA ASP A 129 17.46 9.67 -6.62
C ASP A 129 15.97 9.32 -6.49
N GLY A 130 15.22 10.23 -5.88
CA GLY A 130 13.79 10.07 -5.72
C GLY A 130 12.99 10.15 -7.03
N GLU A 131 13.55 10.67 -8.12
CA GLU A 131 12.94 10.59 -9.45
C GLU A 131 12.86 9.13 -9.90
N ARG A 132 13.97 8.39 -9.78
CA ARG A 132 14.02 6.97 -10.13
C ARG A 132 13.10 6.12 -9.25
N LEU A 133 12.96 6.49 -7.96
CA LEU A 133 11.98 5.87 -7.07
C LEU A 133 10.56 6.12 -7.58
N SER A 134 10.21 7.39 -7.82
CA SER A 134 8.87 7.84 -8.19
C SER A 134 8.38 7.18 -9.49
N ARG A 135 9.27 6.95 -10.45
CA ARG A 135 8.94 6.24 -11.71
C ARG A 135 8.52 4.79 -11.53
N ARG A 136 8.83 4.16 -10.38
CA ARG A 136 8.48 2.76 -10.08
C ARG A 136 7.17 2.62 -9.30
N TYR A 137 6.68 3.70 -8.71
CA TYR A 137 5.39 3.71 -8.06
C TYR A 137 4.27 4.04 -9.05
N PRO A 138 3.12 3.37 -8.97
CA PRO A 138 1.88 3.87 -9.57
C PRO A 138 1.48 5.21 -8.95
N ASP A 139 0.64 5.97 -9.66
CA ASP A 139 0.06 7.19 -9.10
C ASP A 139 -0.74 6.87 -7.83
N GLY A 140 -0.57 7.69 -6.80
CA GLY A 140 -1.21 7.49 -5.49
C GLY A 140 -0.47 8.11 -4.32
N ASN A 141 -1.01 7.89 -3.12
CA ASN A 141 -0.46 8.35 -1.85
C ASN A 141 0.09 7.16 -1.06
N TYR A 142 1.36 7.22 -0.71
CA TYR A 142 2.09 6.17 0.01
C TYR A 142 2.60 6.69 1.34
N PRO A 143 2.17 6.11 2.48
CA PRO A 143 2.73 6.46 3.77
C PRO A 143 4.17 5.95 3.87
N ILE A 144 5.10 6.82 4.24
CA ILE A 144 6.51 6.50 4.39
C ILE A 144 6.98 6.97 5.76
N PRO A 145 7.46 6.06 6.63
CA PRO A 145 8.09 6.42 7.88
C PRO A 145 9.33 7.30 7.67
N PHE A 146 9.55 8.22 8.58
CA PHE A 146 10.73 9.09 8.53
C PHE A 146 11.30 9.31 9.93
N THR A 147 12.51 9.84 9.97
CA THR A 147 13.18 10.34 11.16
C THR A 147 13.95 11.61 10.83
N ILE A 148 13.91 12.60 11.71
CA ILE A 148 14.68 13.82 11.61
C ILE A 148 15.82 13.74 12.62
N PHE A 149 17.06 13.81 12.14
CA PHE A 149 18.27 13.75 12.94
C PHE A 149 18.93 15.13 13.07
N GLN A 150 19.63 15.34 14.19
CA GLN A 150 20.49 16.48 14.35
C GLN A 150 21.73 16.34 13.46
N LYS A 151 22.27 17.47 12.99
CA LYS A 151 23.58 17.53 12.36
C LYS A 151 24.64 17.66 13.45
N GLU A 152 25.14 16.56 13.95
CA GLU A 152 26.28 16.58 14.86
C GLU A 152 27.57 16.14 14.16
N LEU A 153 28.66 16.88 14.40
CA LEU A 153 29.98 16.64 13.80
C LEU A 153 30.65 15.34 14.30
N HIS A 154 30.21 14.76 15.43
CA HIS A 154 30.90 13.64 16.09
C HIS A 154 29.99 12.59 16.75
N ARG A 155 28.67 12.65 16.61
CA ARG A 155 27.73 11.64 17.12
C ARG A 155 26.83 11.12 16.02
N GLU A 156 26.78 9.80 15.90
CA GLU A 156 25.91 9.16 14.94
C GLU A 156 24.44 9.37 15.35
N HIS A 157 23.73 10.18 14.56
CA HIS A 157 22.27 10.19 14.42
C HIS A 157 21.45 10.39 15.70
N GLU A 158 21.72 11.44 16.48
CA GLU A 158 20.78 11.85 17.52
C GLU A 158 19.48 12.36 16.89
N VAL A 159 18.34 11.83 17.35
CA VAL A 159 17.02 12.24 16.85
C VAL A 159 16.74 13.66 17.31
N SER A 160 16.36 14.52 16.38
CA SER A 160 16.00 15.90 16.66
C SER A 160 14.65 15.99 17.36
N VAL A 161 14.52 16.98 18.26
CA VAL A 161 13.22 17.34 18.86
C VAL A 161 12.15 17.70 17.81
N TRP A 162 12.57 18.10 16.61
CA TRP A 162 11.66 18.34 15.50
C TRP A 162 10.98 17.08 14.98
N ASN A 163 11.53 15.89 15.25
CA ASN A 163 10.90 14.64 14.86
C ASN A 163 9.51 14.45 15.51
N GLU A 164 9.33 14.95 16.73
CA GLU A 164 8.08 14.86 17.48
C GLU A 164 7.04 15.94 17.10
N ARG A 165 7.43 16.91 16.26
CA ARG A 165 6.56 18.01 15.84
C ARG A 165 5.79 17.73 14.55
N PHE A 166 5.98 16.57 13.95
CA PHE A 166 5.31 16.14 12.72
C PHE A 166 4.54 14.83 12.94
N GLU A 167 3.45 14.67 12.20
CA GLU A 167 2.79 13.37 12.07
C GLU A 167 3.68 12.38 11.33
N ASN A 168 3.83 11.17 11.85
CA ASN A 168 4.57 10.09 11.22
C ASN A 168 3.62 8.91 10.99
N PRO A 169 3.50 8.37 9.78
CA PRO A 169 4.34 8.60 8.59
C PRO A 169 4.03 9.88 7.80
N CYS A 170 5.00 10.37 7.03
CA CYS A 170 4.78 11.35 5.97
C CYS A 170 4.15 10.68 4.74
N ILE A 171 3.67 11.46 3.78
CA ILE A 171 3.03 10.96 2.57
C ILE A 171 3.88 11.26 1.33
N LEU A 172 4.29 10.21 0.62
CA LEU A 172 4.81 10.34 -0.74
C LEU A 172 3.62 10.30 -1.71
N ASN A 173 3.31 11.43 -2.32
CA ASN A 173 2.34 11.51 -3.40
C ASN A 173 3.05 11.33 -4.74
N ILE A 174 2.57 10.40 -5.55
CA ILE A 174 3.04 10.17 -6.91
C ILE A 174 1.94 10.58 -7.88
N GLN A 175 2.28 11.47 -8.82
CA GLN A 175 1.43 11.87 -9.92
C GLN A 175 2.25 11.95 -11.21
N ASN A 176 1.81 11.24 -12.25
CA ASN A 176 2.51 11.22 -13.54
C ASN A 176 4.01 10.92 -13.40
N LYS A 177 4.36 9.96 -12.54
CA LYS A 177 5.75 9.54 -12.21
C LYS A 177 6.60 10.61 -11.51
N ASN A 178 6.01 11.70 -11.06
CA ASN A 178 6.67 12.71 -10.24
C ASN A 178 6.26 12.51 -8.78
N GLY A 179 7.25 12.55 -7.90
CA GLY A 179 7.05 12.39 -6.45
C GLY A 179 7.11 13.73 -5.73
N LYS A 180 6.18 13.93 -4.80
CA LYS A 180 6.16 15.03 -3.85
C LYS A 180 5.96 14.49 -2.46
N LEU A 181 6.75 14.93 -1.51
CA LEU A 181 6.67 14.48 -0.13
C LEU A 181 5.90 15.52 0.69
N TYR A 182 4.93 15.05 1.47
CA TYR A 182 4.09 15.87 2.33
C TYR A 182 4.34 15.54 3.79
N LEU A 183 4.67 16.54 4.57
CA LEU A 183 4.86 16.49 6.02
C LEU A 183 3.74 17.27 6.69
N ARG A 184 3.04 16.66 7.64
CA ARG A 184 2.02 17.35 8.41
C ARG A 184 2.56 17.72 9.79
N MET A 185 2.58 19.00 10.10
CA MET A 185 2.91 19.50 11.43
C MET A 185 1.77 19.23 12.41
N LEU A 186 2.08 18.87 13.64
CA LEU A 186 1.10 18.71 14.72
C LEU A 186 0.47 20.04 15.10
N GLU A 187 1.25 21.12 15.12
CA GLU A 187 0.85 22.50 15.35
C GLU A 187 1.23 23.39 14.16
N GLU A 188 0.64 24.58 14.08
CA GLU A 188 0.97 25.54 13.03
C GLU A 188 2.10 26.45 13.51
N TYR A 189 3.35 26.08 13.19
CA TYR A 189 4.55 26.84 13.53
C TYR A 189 4.76 27.97 12.52
N ARG A 190 4.02 29.08 12.64
CA ARG A 190 4.03 30.18 11.66
C ARG A 190 5.31 30.97 11.65
N GLU A 191 5.98 31.03 12.80
CA GLU A 191 7.24 31.73 13.02
C GLU A 191 8.45 31.06 12.38
N TYR A 192 8.32 29.78 11.98
CA TYR A 192 9.43 29.03 11.40
C TYR A 192 9.33 28.95 9.88
N GLU A 193 10.47 29.10 9.21
CA GLU A 193 10.64 28.83 7.79
C GLU A 193 11.31 27.48 7.59
N PHE A 194 10.88 26.76 6.56
CA PHE A 194 11.35 25.40 6.26
C PHE A 194 11.92 25.37 4.84
N VAL A 195 13.18 24.97 4.72
CA VAL A 195 13.84 24.82 3.43
C VAL A 195 14.48 23.43 3.31
N TYR A 196 14.72 22.98 2.10
CA TYR A 196 15.42 21.72 1.81
C TYR A 196 16.55 21.96 0.80
N TRP A 197 17.59 21.14 0.88
CA TRP A 197 18.71 21.19 -0.04
C TRP A 197 18.40 20.43 -1.32
N ASP A 198 18.40 21.10 -2.47
CA ASP A 198 18.07 20.45 -3.76
C ASP A 198 19.29 19.85 -4.48
N GLY A 199 20.47 19.94 -3.87
CA GLY A 199 21.76 19.54 -4.42
C GLY A 199 22.59 20.71 -4.95
N GLN A 200 22.00 21.91 -5.07
CA GLN A 200 22.66 23.12 -5.53
C GLN A 200 22.36 24.34 -4.64
N ALA A 201 21.12 24.44 -4.16
CA ALA A 201 20.66 25.56 -3.34
C ALA A 201 19.65 25.10 -2.29
N TRP A 202 19.46 25.95 -1.27
CA TRP A 202 18.36 25.84 -0.33
C TRP A 202 17.07 26.36 -0.99
N CYS A 203 16.05 25.52 -1.02
CA CYS A 203 14.74 25.81 -1.62
C CYS A 203 13.67 25.83 -0.54
N GLU A 204 12.75 26.77 -0.58
CA GLU A 204 11.62 26.81 0.32
C GLU A 204 10.73 25.57 0.14
N MET A 205 10.23 25.03 1.25
CA MET A 205 9.15 24.05 1.21
C MET A 205 7.84 24.77 0.94
N GLU A 206 7.04 24.21 0.03
CA GLU A 206 5.67 24.71 -0.15
C GLU A 206 4.89 24.50 1.14
N ARG A 207 4.18 25.54 1.58
CA ARG A 207 3.42 25.51 2.82
C ARG A 207 1.95 25.81 2.60
N GLN A 208 1.09 24.97 3.17
CA GLN A 208 -0.36 25.19 3.24
C GLN A 208 -0.86 24.87 4.64
N GLY A 209 -0.98 25.89 5.49
CA GLY A 209 -1.29 25.73 6.91
C GLY A 209 -0.28 24.82 7.61
N LYS A 210 -0.74 23.69 8.14
CA LYS A 210 0.08 22.67 8.80
C LYS A 210 0.82 21.73 7.84
N LEU A 211 0.58 21.83 6.53
CA LEU A 211 1.15 20.93 5.55
C LEU A 211 2.35 21.58 4.88
N LEU A 212 3.51 20.92 4.97
CA LEU A 212 4.71 21.24 4.22
C LEU A 212 4.88 20.27 3.08
N ALA A 213 5.41 20.72 1.96
CA ALA A 213 5.68 19.86 0.83
C ALA A 213 6.96 20.23 0.10
N PHE A 214 7.67 19.21 -0.38
CA PHE A 214 8.86 19.38 -1.22
C PHE A 214 9.00 18.24 -2.22
N ARG A 215 9.83 18.44 -3.23
CA ARG A 215 10.04 17.50 -4.32
C ARG A 215 10.82 16.28 -3.86
N ALA A 216 10.27 15.09 -4.08
CA ALA A 216 10.91 13.82 -3.71
C ALA A 216 12.11 13.47 -4.60
N ASP A 217 12.21 14.01 -5.84
CA ASP A 217 13.32 13.78 -6.77
C ASP A 217 14.69 14.21 -6.22
N LYS A 218 14.69 15.10 -5.23
CA LYS A 218 15.90 15.61 -4.58
C LYS A 218 16.43 14.70 -3.46
N ILE A 219 15.64 13.77 -2.99
CA ILE A 219 16.05 12.80 -1.96
C ILE A 219 17.04 11.81 -2.57
N ARG A 220 18.15 11.58 -1.88
CA ARG A 220 19.15 10.55 -2.24
C ARG A 220 18.83 9.27 -1.50
N PHE A 221 18.60 8.20 -2.24
CA PHE A 221 18.26 6.87 -1.72
C PHE A 221 19.43 5.92 -1.85
N GLN A 222 19.53 5.02 -0.87
CA GLN A 222 20.41 3.86 -0.90
C GLN A 222 19.61 2.59 -0.58
N SER A 223 19.83 1.54 -1.34
CA SER A 223 19.27 0.21 -1.09
C SER A 223 20.20 -0.55 -0.13
N ILE A 224 19.72 -0.82 1.07
CA ILE A 224 20.48 -1.46 2.14
C ILE A 224 19.91 -2.87 2.38
N ALA A 225 20.78 -3.88 2.46
CA ALA A 225 20.38 -5.20 2.96
C ALA A 225 20.53 -5.24 4.48
N GLY A 226 19.58 -5.88 5.13
CA GLY A 226 19.59 -6.15 6.55
C GLY A 226 19.12 -7.57 6.85
N GLU A 227 19.23 -8.03 8.08
CA GLU A 227 18.80 -9.36 8.50
C GLU A 227 17.33 -9.68 8.21
N LYS A 228 16.47 -8.67 8.21
CA LYS A 228 15.03 -8.77 7.93
C LYS A 228 14.66 -8.49 6.46
N GLY A 229 15.65 -8.41 5.57
CA GLY A 229 15.45 -8.13 4.15
C GLY A 229 15.98 -6.76 3.71
N ARG A 230 15.55 -6.31 2.54
CA ARG A 230 16.00 -5.06 1.94
C ARG A 230 15.22 -3.86 2.46
N MET A 231 15.91 -2.73 2.63
CA MET A 231 15.33 -1.43 2.97
C MET A 231 15.88 -0.37 2.00
N LEU A 232 15.04 0.57 1.59
CA LEU A 232 15.49 1.77 0.91
C LEU A 232 15.53 2.91 1.93
N SER A 233 16.71 3.49 2.15
CA SER A 233 16.90 4.66 3.02
C SER A 233 17.13 5.87 2.14
N GLY A 234 16.23 6.86 2.23
CA GLY A 234 16.34 8.13 1.53
C GLY A 234 16.75 9.25 2.48
N ARG A 235 17.64 10.13 2.06
CA ARG A 235 18.15 11.22 2.89
C ARG A 235 18.15 12.55 2.14
N ILE A 236 17.84 13.64 2.87
CA ILE A 236 17.92 15.00 2.37
C ILE A 236 18.19 15.95 3.53
N TRP A 237 18.99 16.97 3.28
CA TRP A 237 19.21 18.04 4.25
C TRP A 237 18.03 19.00 4.26
N ILE A 238 17.61 19.39 5.44
CA ILE A 238 16.59 20.42 5.67
C ILE A 238 17.15 21.48 6.63
N GLN A 239 16.66 22.69 6.52
CA GLN A 239 16.91 23.73 7.52
C GLN A 239 15.58 24.29 8.02
N ILE A 240 15.58 24.63 9.30
CA ILE A 240 14.46 25.26 9.98
C ILE A 240 14.98 26.55 10.58
N PHE A 241 14.40 27.66 10.18
CA PHE A 241 14.75 28.98 10.66
C PHE A 241 13.81 29.42 11.77
N ASP A 242 14.40 29.95 12.85
CA ASP A 242 13.73 30.63 13.94
C ASP A 242 14.28 32.06 13.96
N GLY A 243 13.66 32.98 13.22
CA GLY A 243 14.26 34.28 12.92
C GLY A 243 15.58 34.15 12.13
N ASP A 244 16.67 34.70 12.68
CA ASP A 244 18.01 34.61 12.07
C ASP A 244 18.74 33.30 12.35
N ASP A 245 18.26 32.48 13.29
CA ASP A 245 18.87 31.21 13.66
C ASP A 245 18.42 30.08 12.75
N ALA A 246 19.38 29.43 12.08
CA ALA A 246 19.14 28.28 11.20
C ALA A 246 19.61 26.96 11.84
N LYS A 247 18.73 25.97 11.96
CA LYS A 247 19.08 24.61 12.36
C LYS A 247 19.12 23.71 11.16
N GLU A 248 20.30 23.21 10.82
CA GLU A 248 20.46 22.20 9.77
C GLU A 248 20.25 20.80 10.33
N LEU A 249 19.38 20.04 9.69
CA LEU A 249 18.90 18.73 10.12
C LEU A 249 18.95 17.73 8.95
N LEU A 250 19.11 16.46 9.27
CA LEU A 250 19.02 15.40 8.28
C LEU A 250 17.64 14.74 8.33
N PHE A 251 16.87 14.90 7.29
CA PHE A 251 15.60 14.21 7.11
C PHE A 251 15.82 12.88 6.40
N ALA A 252 15.44 11.78 7.05
CA ALA A 252 15.58 10.42 6.51
C ALA A 252 14.23 9.73 6.39
N VAL A 253 13.97 9.10 5.25
CA VAL A 253 12.76 8.31 4.98
C VAL A 253 13.12 6.85 4.74
N TYR A 254 12.20 5.93 5.07
CA TYR A 254 12.44 4.50 5.02
C TYR A 254 11.33 3.76 4.29
N ILE A 255 11.70 2.91 3.33
CA ILE A 255 10.78 1.96 2.67
C ILE A 255 11.30 0.57 3.06
N ALA A 256 10.68 0.01 4.12
CA ALA A 256 11.07 -1.25 4.74
C ALA A 256 10.32 -2.45 4.19
#